data_571d78103491c0c2004925eaffbd5599
#
_entry.id   571d78103491c0c2004925eaffbd5599
#
_cell.length_a   1.000
_cell.length_b   1.000
_cell.length_c   1.000
_cell.angle_alpha   90.00
_cell.angle_beta   90.00
_cell.angle_gamma   90.00
#
_symmetry.space_group_name_H-M   'P 1'
#
loop_
_entity.id
_entity.type
_entity.pdbx_description
1 polymer ?
#
loop_
_entity_poly.entity_id
_entity_poly.type
_entity_poly.pdbx_seq_one_letter_code
_entity_poly.pdbx_strand_id
1 'polypeptide(L)'
;NERDRLGLLIEKRKVAAVVQRSLALTRLGHAILDSYMRAKRRRNLLDYDDLIQRTRGLLHRSSPSWVLYKLDAQIDHILLDEAQDTSAAQWDILTAITDEFSAGASARGLARSFFAVGDEKQSIFSFQGAAPEKFQEMRRNFERRFAAADRAFVQIALHQSFRSAQGILKAVDQVFAYAGNGAGLGLSASETMLHESIKTHVPALVEVWPLIGKDDVADPEDWRLPLDSVSRDDPSERMAGKVAARIAELLTPDSGECVVGKNGPRAVDPGDILILVRKRGPFFEAMIRALKARNIPVAGADRLEVAKHIAVNDLVALGRAALLPQDDLTLATVLKTPLIGFDDDDLIALAPGRSGSLHDALINAPQERYRAAAATFA
;
A
#
# COMPACT_ATOMS: atom_id res chain seq x y z
N ASN A 1 27.19 21.49 42.10
CA ASN A 1 25.94 22.04 42.61
C ASN A 1 24.88 20.92 42.64
N GLU A 2 24.06 20.85 43.74
CA GLU A 2 23.03 19.81 43.90
C GLU A 2 22.02 19.79 42.71
N ARG A 3 21.71 20.95 42.17
CA ARG A 3 20.85 21.10 41.00
C ARG A 3 21.43 20.40 39.78
N ASP A 4 22.73 20.49 39.55
CA ASP A 4 23.41 19.86 38.40
C ASP A 4 23.47 18.35 38.61
N ARG A 5 23.68 17.89 39.86
CA ARG A 5 23.62 16.48 40.21
C ARG A 5 22.24 15.86 39.98
N LEU A 6 21.19 16.55 40.39
CA LEU A 6 19.80 16.14 40.12
C LEU A 6 19.47 16.12 38.62
N GLY A 7 19.92 17.11 37.87
CA GLY A 7 19.81 17.15 36.43
C GLY A 7 20.42 15.91 35.75
N LEU A 8 21.66 15.57 36.12
CA LEU A 8 22.34 14.36 35.63
C LEU A 8 21.61 13.06 36.00
N LEU A 9 21.07 12.96 37.22
CA LEU A 9 20.30 11.77 37.65
C LEU A 9 19.00 11.62 36.83
N ILE A 10 18.31 12.73 36.58
CA ILE A 10 17.08 12.72 35.74
C ILE A 10 17.40 12.23 34.36
N GLU A 11 18.47 12.75 33.74
CA GLU A 11 18.88 12.31 32.38
C GLU A 11 19.30 10.82 32.37
N LYS A 12 20.08 10.37 33.35
CA LYS A 12 20.43 8.93 33.47
C LYS A 12 19.18 8.05 33.59
N ARG A 13 18.18 8.49 34.38
CA ARG A 13 16.90 7.78 34.52
C ARG A 13 16.12 7.71 33.19
N LYS A 14 16.08 8.82 32.43
CA LYS A 14 15.46 8.85 31.09
C LYS A 14 16.16 7.86 30.16
N VAL A 15 17.49 7.89 30.10
CA VAL A 15 18.27 6.95 29.27
C VAL A 15 18.00 5.50 29.69
N ALA A 16 18.02 5.19 30.99
CA ALA A 16 17.72 3.85 31.45
C ALA A 16 16.31 3.39 31.07
N ALA A 17 15.31 4.27 31.15
CA ALA A 17 13.94 3.98 30.72
C ALA A 17 13.85 3.73 29.22
N VAL A 18 14.56 4.50 28.39
CA VAL A 18 14.64 4.27 26.93
C VAL A 18 15.27 2.92 26.64
N VAL A 19 16.40 2.59 27.27
CA VAL A 19 17.07 1.28 27.08
C VAL A 19 16.14 0.13 27.46
N GLN A 20 15.46 0.19 28.59
CA GLN A 20 14.53 -0.84 29.03
C GLN A 20 13.37 -1.03 28.03
N ARG A 21 12.78 0.06 27.55
CA ARG A 21 11.70 0.02 26.57
C ARG A 21 12.18 -0.55 25.23
N SER A 22 13.38 -0.15 24.78
CA SER A 22 13.98 -0.68 23.55
C SER A 22 14.25 -2.18 23.66
N LEU A 23 14.78 -2.65 24.78
CA LEU A 23 15.00 -4.08 25.04
C LEU A 23 13.67 -4.85 25.07
N ALA A 24 12.63 -4.32 25.71
CA ALA A 24 11.31 -4.94 25.74
C ALA A 24 10.72 -5.03 24.32
N LEU A 25 10.80 -3.95 23.54
CA LEU A 25 10.33 -3.92 22.16
C LEU A 25 11.09 -4.92 21.28
N THR A 26 12.41 -5.01 21.41
CA THR A 26 13.24 -5.98 20.68
C THR A 26 12.85 -7.40 21.01
N ARG A 27 12.66 -7.73 22.29
CA ARG A 27 12.21 -9.08 22.73
C ARG A 27 10.84 -9.42 22.18
N LEU A 28 9.90 -8.47 22.23
CA LEU A 28 8.56 -8.64 21.64
C LEU A 28 8.64 -8.86 20.12
N GLY A 29 9.45 -8.04 19.43
CA GLY A 29 9.68 -8.18 18.00
C GLY A 29 10.23 -9.55 17.62
N HIS A 30 11.23 -10.06 18.36
CA HIS A 30 11.74 -11.43 18.14
C HIS A 30 10.66 -12.50 18.36
N ALA A 31 9.89 -12.41 19.43
CA ALA A 31 8.83 -13.37 19.72
C ALA A 31 7.75 -13.40 18.61
N ILE A 32 7.40 -12.22 18.08
CA ILE A 32 6.45 -12.09 16.94
C ILE A 32 7.04 -12.72 15.69
N LEU A 33 8.29 -12.40 15.33
CA LEU A 33 8.97 -12.95 14.16
C LEU A 33 9.08 -14.48 14.24
N ASP A 34 9.49 -15.02 15.39
CA ASP A 34 9.58 -16.47 15.61
C ASP A 34 8.21 -17.14 15.46
N SER A 35 7.15 -16.52 16.00
CA SER A 35 5.79 -17.04 15.88
C SER A 35 5.33 -17.04 14.42
N TYR A 36 5.59 -15.94 13.70
CA TYR A 36 5.28 -15.79 12.28
C TYR A 36 6.01 -16.83 11.44
N MET A 37 7.32 -17.00 11.64
CA MET A 37 8.12 -17.99 10.92
C MET A 37 7.65 -19.42 11.19
N ARG A 38 7.27 -19.73 12.45
CA ARG A 38 6.67 -21.04 12.79
C ARG A 38 5.34 -21.26 12.09
N ALA A 39 4.49 -20.23 12.04
CA ALA A 39 3.19 -20.30 11.38
C ALA A 39 3.34 -20.55 9.87
N LYS A 40 4.27 -19.87 9.20
CA LYS A 40 4.59 -20.11 7.78
C LYS A 40 5.07 -21.52 7.54
N ARG A 41 6.03 -22.01 8.34
CA ARG A 41 6.57 -23.37 8.20
C ARG A 41 5.52 -24.46 8.36
N ARG A 42 4.61 -24.32 9.35
CA ARG A 42 3.51 -25.28 9.57
C ARG A 42 2.55 -25.37 8.39
N ARG A 43 2.41 -24.28 7.62
CA ARG A 43 1.51 -24.19 6.47
C ARG A 43 2.21 -24.37 5.12
N ASN A 44 3.52 -24.59 5.11
CA ASN A 44 4.36 -24.58 3.91
C ASN A 44 4.18 -23.33 3.03
N LEU A 45 4.05 -22.16 3.67
CA LEU A 45 3.89 -20.88 2.99
C LEU A 45 5.23 -20.14 2.92
N LEU A 46 5.42 -19.41 1.82
CA LEU A 46 6.52 -18.48 1.61
C LEU A 46 5.94 -17.12 1.31
N ASP A 47 6.53 -16.07 1.86
CA ASP A 47 6.30 -14.70 1.39
C ASP A 47 7.36 -14.30 0.35
N TYR A 48 7.19 -13.09 -0.21
CA TYR A 48 8.12 -12.57 -1.22
C TYR A 48 9.55 -12.42 -0.71
N ASP A 49 9.72 -12.02 0.55
CA ASP A 49 11.05 -11.90 1.18
C ASP A 49 11.72 -13.26 1.30
N ASP A 50 10.99 -14.32 1.66
CA ASP A 50 11.52 -15.69 1.68
C ASP A 50 12.05 -16.11 0.31
N LEU A 51 11.32 -15.77 -0.77
CA LEU A 51 11.76 -16.09 -2.14
C LEU A 51 13.06 -15.39 -2.48
N ILE A 52 13.13 -14.09 -2.18
CA ILE A 52 14.35 -13.28 -2.43
C ILE A 52 15.53 -13.83 -1.61
N GLN A 53 15.36 -14.03 -0.30
CA GLN A 53 16.43 -14.48 0.57
C GLN A 53 16.88 -15.91 0.25
N ARG A 54 15.96 -16.82 -0.10
CA ARG A 54 16.31 -18.18 -0.50
C ARG A 54 17.04 -18.20 -1.84
N THR A 55 16.61 -17.40 -2.82
CA THR A 55 17.30 -17.27 -4.11
C THR A 55 18.71 -16.71 -3.91
N ARG A 56 18.83 -15.62 -3.15
CA ARG A 56 20.14 -15.07 -2.77
C ARG A 56 21.03 -16.12 -2.10
N GLY A 57 20.51 -16.82 -1.09
CA GLY A 57 21.22 -17.89 -0.39
C GLY A 57 21.61 -19.05 -1.30
N LEU A 58 20.81 -19.38 -2.30
CA LEU A 58 21.13 -20.43 -3.28
C LEU A 58 22.30 -20.04 -4.19
N LEU A 59 22.33 -18.78 -4.64
CA LEU A 59 23.37 -18.25 -5.54
C LEU A 59 24.70 -17.99 -4.82
N HIS A 60 24.70 -17.74 -3.51
CA HIS A 60 25.91 -17.43 -2.71
C HIS A 60 26.44 -18.61 -1.89
N ARG A 61 25.85 -19.81 -1.98
CA ARG A 61 26.35 -21.01 -1.28
C ARG A 61 27.68 -21.49 -1.90
N SER A 62 28.45 -22.22 -1.10
CA SER A 62 29.83 -22.68 -1.41
C SER A 62 29.98 -23.57 -2.66
N SER A 63 28.89 -23.93 -3.34
CA SER A 63 28.89 -24.62 -4.63
C SER A 63 27.70 -24.19 -5.50
N PRO A 64 27.67 -22.91 -5.92
CA PRO A 64 26.61 -22.42 -6.80
C PRO A 64 26.84 -22.86 -8.27
N SER A 65 28.00 -23.44 -8.58
CA SER A 65 28.45 -23.68 -9.95
C SER A 65 27.41 -24.42 -10.82
N TRP A 66 26.68 -25.39 -10.27
CA TRP A 66 25.67 -26.10 -11.04
C TRP A 66 24.41 -25.24 -11.30
N VAL A 67 23.97 -24.46 -10.32
CA VAL A 67 22.79 -23.57 -10.45
C VAL A 67 23.12 -22.44 -11.41
N LEU A 68 24.27 -21.80 -11.23
CA LEU A 68 24.75 -20.75 -12.12
C LEU A 68 24.96 -21.28 -13.52
N TYR A 69 25.56 -22.46 -13.69
CA TYR A 69 25.71 -23.13 -14.98
C TYR A 69 24.38 -23.35 -15.69
N LYS A 70 23.33 -23.82 -14.96
CA LYS A 70 22.00 -23.98 -15.55
C LYS A 70 21.36 -22.64 -15.93
N LEU A 71 21.49 -21.60 -15.09
CA LEU A 71 20.98 -20.26 -15.39
C LEU A 71 21.75 -19.63 -16.53
N ASP A 72 23.07 -19.79 -16.55
CA ASP A 72 23.95 -19.31 -17.62
C ASP A 72 23.60 -19.92 -18.99
N ALA A 73 23.12 -21.17 -18.99
CA ALA A 73 22.64 -21.85 -20.17
C ALA A 73 21.32 -21.33 -20.73
N GLN A 74 20.56 -20.50 -19.97
CA GLN A 74 19.19 -20.12 -20.31
C GLN A 74 18.95 -18.62 -20.37
N ILE A 75 19.84 -17.79 -19.76
CA ILE A 75 19.65 -16.33 -19.68
C ILE A 75 20.74 -15.65 -20.49
N ASP A 76 20.35 -15.06 -21.61
CA ASP A 76 21.24 -14.29 -22.47
C ASP A 76 21.07 -12.77 -22.27
N HIS A 77 19.87 -12.31 -21.92
CA HIS A 77 19.56 -10.90 -21.76
C HIS A 77 18.81 -10.65 -20.46
N ILE A 78 19.21 -9.64 -19.72
CA ILE A 78 18.49 -9.17 -18.52
C ILE A 78 18.04 -7.74 -18.79
N LEU A 79 16.73 -7.51 -18.61
CA LEU A 79 16.12 -6.19 -18.66
C LEU A 79 15.52 -5.89 -17.29
N LEU A 80 16.02 -4.84 -16.65
CA LEU A 80 15.57 -4.37 -15.35
C LEU A 80 14.87 -3.02 -15.55
N ASP A 81 13.57 -3.00 -15.29
CA ASP A 81 12.78 -1.79 -15.26
C ASP A 81 12.61 -1.30 -13.81
N GLU A 82 12.39 0.01 -13.63
CA GLU A 82 12.27 0.65 -12.32
C GLU A 82 13.41 0.29 -11.36
N ALA A 83 14.64 0.33 -11.86
CA ALA A 83 15.83 -0.13 -11.15
C ALA A 83 16.05 0.56 -9.79
N GLN A 84 15.54 1.79 -9.59
CA GLN A 84 15.61 2.52 -8.32
C GLN A 84 14.78 1.87 -7.21
N ASP A 85 13.79 1.05 -7.57
CA ASP A 85 12.92 0.36 -6.60
C ASP A 85 13.42 -1.05 -6.25
N THR A 86 14.56 -1.43 -6.81
CA THR A 86 15.21 -2.72 -6.55
C THR A 86 15.91 -2.71 -5.18
N SER A 87 15.60 -3.70 -4.35
CA SER A 87 16.24 -3.86 -3.03
C SER A 87 17.69 -4.34 -3.13
N ALA A 88 18.49 -4.12 -2.08
CA ALA A 88 19.87 -4.57 -2.03
C ALA A 88 19.99 -6.10 -2.24
N ALA A 89 19.08 -6.90 -1.68
CA ALA A 89 19.08 -8.35 -1.85
C ALA A 89 18.78 -8.78 -3.30
N GLN A 90 17.91 -8.05 -4.00
CA GLN A 90 17.64 -8.29 -5.42
C GLN A 90 18.84 -7.90 -6.29
N TRP A 91 19.52 -6.79 -5.96
CA TRP A 91 20.78 -6.43 -6.63
C TRP A 91 21.87 -7.49 -6.44
N ASP A 92 21.98 -8.10 -5.25
CA ASP A 92 22.92 -9.21 -5.02
C ASP A 92 22.62 -10.39 -5.95
N ILE A 93 21.32 -10.73 -6.14
CA ILE A 93 20.90 -11.79 -7.08
C ILE A 93 21.28 -11.43 -8.52
N LEU A 94 20.94 -10.21 -8.96
CA LEU A 94 21.27 -9.74 -10.32
C LEU A 94 22.77 -9.76 -10.57
N THR A 95 23.54 -9.31 -9.59
CA THR A 95 25.00 -9.33 -9.68
C THR A 95 25.53 -10.75 -9.83
N ALA A 96 25.07 -11.70 -9.02
CA ALA A 96 25.47 -13.09 -9.10
C ALA A 96 25.17 -13.74 -10.46
N ILE A 97 24.01 -13.41 -11.06
CA ILE A 97 23.62 -13.92 -12.39
C ILE A 97 24.48 -13.27 -13.49
N THR A 98 24.82 -11.99 -13.36
CA THR A 98 25.56 -11.23 -14.36
C THR A 98 27.09 -11.36 -14.23
N ASP A 99 27.59 -12.00 -13.16
CA ASP A 99 29.03 -12.21 -12.98
C ASP A 99 29.66 -12.92 -14.18
N GLU A 100 28.99 -13.94 -14.71
CA GLU A 100 29.44 -14.66 -15.90
C GLU A 100 29.36 -13.82 -17.18
N PHE A 101 28.54 -12.75 -17.23
CA PHE A 101 28.42 -11.90 -18.42
C PHE A 101 29.72 -11.10 -18.69
N SER A 102 30.50 -10.84 -17.65
CA SER A 102 31.78 -10.13 -17.72
C SER A 102 33.00 -11.06 -17.68
N ALA A 103 32.82 -12.39 -17.43
CA ALA A 103 33.94 -13.31 -17.18
C ALA A 103 34.63 -13.87 -18.44
N GLY A 104 34.35 -13.35 -19.63
CA GLY A 104 35.02 -13.75 -20.87
C GLY A 104 34.08 -14.15 -22.01
N ALA A 105 34.64 -14.76 -23.08
CA ALA A 105 33.84 -15.21 -24.19
C ALA A 105 32.90 -16.33 -23.73
N SER A 106 31.58 -16.12 -23.91
CA SER A 106 30.59 -17.18 -23.68
C SER A 106 30.98 -18.43 -24.45
N ALA A 107 30.91 -19.60 -23.79
CA ALA A 107 31.11 -20.88 -24.44
C ALA A 107 30.17 -21.11 -25.64
N ARG A 108 29.14 -20.27 -25.80
CA ARG A 108 28.16 -20.34 -26.87
C ARG A 108 28.35 -19.29 -27.95
N GLY A 109 29.29 -18.35 -27.83
CA GLY A 109 29.50 -17.27 -28.81
C GLY A 109 28.34 -16.25 -28.90
N LEU A 110 27.34 -16.30 -28.00
CA LEU A 110 26.20 -15.40 -28.00
C LEU A 110 26.54 -14.09 -27.24
N ALA A 111 26.08 -12.98 -27.80
CA ALA A 111 26.20 -11.68 -27.14
C ALA A 111 25.19 -11.62 -25.98
N ARG A 112 25.68 -11.43 -24.76
CA ARG A 112 24.86 -11.24 -23.56
C ARG A 112 24.77 -9.76 -23.21
N SER A 113 23.62 -9.34 -22.75
CA SER A 113 23.38 -7.95 -22.38
C SER A 113 22.67 -7.80 -21.03
N PHE A 114 23.03 -6.73 -20.33
CA PHE A 114 22.32 -6.24 -19.16
C PHE A 114 21.83 -4.83 -19.47
N PHE A 115 20.53 -4.62 -19.39
CA PHE A 115 19.89 -3.33 -19.57
C PHE A 115 19.13 -2.97 -18.30
N ALA A 116 19.39 -1.81 -17.73
CA ALA A 116 18.67 -1.30 -16.58
C ALA A 116 18.18 0.11 -16.87
N VAL A 117 16.93 0.38 -16.58
CA VAL A 117 16.33 1.71 -16.65
C VAL A 117 15.71 2.07 -15.31
N GLY A 118 15.86 3.32 -14.93
CA GLY A 118 15.30 3.82 -13.67
C GLY A 118 15.56 5.31 -13.50
N ASP A 119 14.84 5.90 -12.58
CA ASP A 119 15.01 7.28 -12.15
C ASP A 119 14.96 7.34 -10.62
N GLU A 120 16.08 7.60 -9.98
CA GLU A 120 16.20 7.67 -8.51
C GLU A 120 15.22 8.63 -7.87
N LYS A 121 14.87 9.70 -8.59
CA LYS A 121 13.91 10.72 -8.16
C LYS A 121 12.47 10.18 -8.04
N GLN A 122 12.18 9.04 -8.71
CA GLN A 122 10.87 8.41 -8.70
C GLN A 122 10.74 7.27 -7.68
N SER A 123 11.79 6.98 -6.90
CA SER A 123 11.71 5.92 -5.89
C SER A 123 10.74 6.27 -4.79
N ILE A 124 9.74 5.40 -4.59
CA ILE A 124 8.70 5.53 -3.56
C ILE A 124 8.57 4.28 -2.69
N PHE A 125 9.39 3.25 -2.91
CA PHE A 125 9.32 1.95 -2.24
C PHE A 125 10.38 1.73 -1.15
N SER A 126 10.93 2.79 -0.57
CA SER A 126 11.91 2.69 0.52
C SER A 126 11.39 1.86 1.71
N PHE A 127 10.07 1.93 2.00
CA PHE A 127 9.42 1.12 3.03
C PHE A 127 9.36 -0.39 2.70
N GLN A 128 9.60 -0.78 1.45
CA GLN A 128 9.75 -2.18 1.01
C GLN A 128 11.22 -2.57 0.78
N GLY A 129 12.16 -1.75 1.23
CA GLY A 129 13.59 -2.02 1.12
C GLY A 129 14.24 -1.60 -0.20
N ALA A 130 13.55 -0.80 -1.02
CA ALA A 130 14.17 -0.14 -2.16
C ALA A 130 15.33 0.74 -1.69
N ALA A 131 16.43 0.67 -2.41
CA ALA A 131 17.66 1.39 -2.10
C ALA A 131 18.12 2.16 -3.35
N PRO A 132 17.60 3.38 -3.58
CA PRO A 132 17.95 4.17 -4.77
C PRO A 132 19.46 4.41 -4.91
N GLU A 133 20.16 4.57 -3.79
CA GLU A 133 21.62 4.75 -3.77
C GLU A 133 22.35 3.53 -4.36
N LYS A 134 21.75 2.33 -4.24
CA LYS A 134 22.29 1.11 -4.82
C LYS A 134 22.26 1.14 -6.34
N PHE A 135 21.29 1.80 -6.95
CA PHE A 135 21.25 1.92 -8.40
C PHE A 135 22.50 2.65 -8.94
N GLN A 136 22.90 3.75 -8.32
CA GLN A 136 24.13 4.47 -8.69
C GLN A 136 25.41 3.66 -8.38
N GLU A 137 25.44 3.00 -7.23
CA GLU A 137 26.55 2.12 -6.86
C GLU A 137 26.72 0.99 -7.88
N MET A 138 25.60 0.35 -8.24
CA MET A 138 25.60 -0.75 -9.21
C MET A 138 25.95 -0.28 -10.62
N ARG A 139 25.48 0.89 -11.05
CA ARG A 139 25.92 1.51 -12.30
C ARG A 139 27.43 1.61 -12.38
N ARG A 140 28.06 2.21 -11.36
CA ARG A 140 29.53 2.34 -11.29
C ARG A 140 30.25 1.00 -11.22
N ASN A 141 29.63 0.01 -10.57
CA ASN A 141 30.17 -1.34 -10.49
C ASN A 141 30.16 -2.01 -11.87
N PHE A 142 29.03 -1.99 -12.57
CA PHE A 142 28.91 -2.56 -13.90
C PHE A 142 29.81 -1.85 -14.91
N GLU A 143 29.89 -0.52 -14.89
CA GLU A 143 30.82 0.25 -15.72
C GLU A 143 32.28 -0.23 -15.56
N ARG A 144 32.76 -0.35 -14.33
CA ARG A 144 34.14 -0.85 -14.05
C ARG A 144 34.33 -2.29 -14.51
N ARG A 145 33.36 -3.16 -14.28
CA ARG A 145 33.44 -4.58 -14.64
C ARG A 145 33.44 -4.79 -16.15
N PHE A 146 32.57 -4.09 -16.87
CA PHE A 146 32.50 -4.18 -18.33
C PHE A 146 33.75 -3.57 -18.97
N ALA A 147 34.25 -2.45 -18.44
CA ALA A 147 35.52 -1.88 -18.88
C ALA A 147 36.72 -2.85 -18.67
N ALA A 148 36.76 -3.53 -17.52
CA ALA A 148 37.83 -4.53 -17.23
C ALA A 148 37.73 -5.76 -18.15
N ALA A 149 36.58 -6.05 -18.70
CA ALA A 149 36.33 -7.14 -19.63
C ALA A 149 36.40 -6.73 -21.12
N ASP A 150 36.87 -5.50 -21.39
CA ASP A 150 36.91 -4.89 -22.75
C ASP A 150 35.54 -4.94 -23.45
N ARG A 151 34.47 -4.68 -22.69
CA ARG A 151 33.09 -4.64 -23.19
C ARG A 151 32.53 -3.24 -23.09
N ALA A 152 31.67 -2.90 -24.05
CA ALA A 152 30.99 -1.61 -24.06
C ALA A 152 30.03 -1.46 -22.89
N PHE A 153 30.12 -0.33 -22.20
CA PHE A 153 29.12 0.16 -21.26
C PHE A 153 28.60 1.50 -21.78
N VAL A 154 27.29 1.59 -21.98
CA VAL A 154 26.65 2.79 -22.53
C VAL A 154 25.66 3.33 -21.53
N GLN A 155 25.80 4.59 -21.17
CA GLN A 155 24.83 5.32 -20.34
C GLN A 155 24.05 6.28 -21.25
N ILE A 156 22.72 6.18 -21.22
CA ILE A 156 21.83 7.04 -21.99
C ILE A 156 20.94 7.79 -21.00
N ALA A 157 21.02 9.12 -21.01
CA ALA A 157 20.12 9.96 -20.26
C ALA A 157 18.88 10.30 -21.10
N LEU A 158 17.69 10.10 -20.50
CA LEU A 158 16.41 10.42 -21.13
C LEU A 158 15.94 11.77 -20.63
N HIS A 159 16.11 12.82 -21.43
CA HIS A 159 15.79 14.20 -21.06
C HIS A 159 14.37 14.60 -21.46
N GLN A 160 13.79 13.96 -22.48
CA GLN A 160 12.48 14.36 -23.02
C GLN A 160 11.33 13.52 -22.49
N SER A 161 10.32 14.19 -22.00
CA SER A 161 9.06 13.56 -21.58
C SER A 161 8.08 13.49 -22.75
N PHE A 162 7.59 12.29 -23.03
CA PHE A 162 6.53 11.99 -23.99
C PHE A 162 5.14 11.99 -23.35
N ARG A 163 5.09 11.94 -22.02
CA ARG A 163 3.85 11.78 -21.24
C ARG A 163 3.22 13.11 -20.88
N SER A 164 3.96 14.00 -20.25
CA SER A 164 3.45 15.21 -19.61
C SER A 164 3.63 16.45 -20.49
N ALA A 165 2.68 17.37 -20.44
CA ALA A 165 2.82 18.69 -21.05
C ALA A 165 3.87 19.54 -20.33
N GLN A 166 4.48 20.49 -21.06
CA GLN A 166 5.58 21.31 -20.55
C GLN A 166 5.19 22.12 -19.29
N GLY A 167 3.95 22.58 -19.18
CA GLY A 167 3.50 23.34 -18.00
C GLY A 167 3.50 22.53 -16.71
N ILE A 168 3.19 21.21 -16.78
CA ILE A 168 3.27 20.30 -15.63
C ILE A 168 4.73 20.14 -15.19
N LEU A 169 5.62 19.91 -16.15
CA LEU A 169 7.04 19.73 -15.87
C LEU A 169 7.68 20.99 -15.28
N LYS A 170 7.33 22.16 -15.79
CA LYS A 170 7.78 23.45 -15.23
C LYS A 170 7.34 23.63 -13.79
N ALA A 171 6.12 23.22 -13.44
CA ALA A 171 5.66 23.29 -12.05
C ALA A 171 6.49 22.40 -11.13
N VAL A 172 6.84 21.19 -11.59
CA VAL A 172 7.73 20.28 -10.86
C VAL A 172 9.12 20.92 -10.70
N ASP A 173 9.70 21.43 -11.78
CA ASP A 173 11.01 22.07 -11.76
C ASP A 173 11.06 23.24 -10.77
N GLN A 174 9.99 24.07 -10.73
CA GLN A 174 9.88 25.19 -9.78
C GLN A 174 9.84 24.71 -8.31
N VAL A 175 9.15 23.63 -8.02
CA VAL A 175 9.11 23.07 -6.66
C VAL A 175 10.51 22.62 -6.22
N PHE A 176 11.28 22.00 -7.11
CA PHE A 176 12.61 21.47 -6.80
C PHE A 176 13.75 22.49 -7.00
N ALA A 177 13.49 23.61 -7.63
CA ALA A 177 14.42 24.76 -7.65
C ALA A 177 14.65 25.36 -6.24
N TYR A 178 13.72 25.10 -5.30
CA TYR A 178 13.91 25.48 -3.90
C TYR A 178 14.92 24.55 -3.22
N ALA A 179 16.02 25.11 -2.72
CA ALA A 179 17.18 24.37 -2.23
C ALA A 179 16.86 23.28 -1.18
N GLY A 180 15.83 23.52 -0.31
CA GLY A 180 15.39 22.56 0.68
C GLY A 180 14.74 21.31 0.10
N ASN A 181 14.11 21.41 -1.07
CA ASN A 181 13.42 20.29 -1.71
C ASN A 181 14.37 19.45 -2.57
N GLY A 182 15.38 20.07 -3.19
CA GLY A 182 16.37 19.38 -4.03
C GLY A 182 17.28 18.43 -3.25
N ALA A 183 17.57 18.71 -1.99
CA ALA A 183 18.44 17.88 -1.15
C ALA A 183 17.92 16.43 -0.99
N GLY A 184 16.59 16.23 -0.94
CA GLY A 184 15.98 14.91 -0.87
C GLY A 184 16.11 14.06 -2.13
N LEU A 185 16.51 14.67 -3.25
CA LEU A 185 16.73 14.00 -4.54
C LEU A 185 18.22 13.72 -4.82
N GLY A 186 19.10 13.97 -3.87
CA GLY A 186 20.54 13.83 -4.07
C GLY A 186 21.14 14.84 -5.05
N LEU A 187 20.41 15.91 -5.38
CA LEU A 187 20.90 16.99 -6.21
C LEU A 187 21.90 17.84 -5.41
N SER A 188 23.05 18.13 -6.00
CA SER A 188 23.96 19.13 -5.45
C SER A 188 23.36 20.53 -5.60
N ALA A 189 23.82 21.50 -4.78
CA ALA A 189 23.33 22.87 -4.81
C ALA A 189 23.49 23.59 -6.16
N SER A 190 24.31 23.04 -7.06
CA SER A 190 24.58 23.54 -8.39
C SER A 190 23.81 22.82 -9.50
N GLU A 191 23.14 21.71 -9.20
CA GLU A 191 22.35 20.96 -10.17
C GLU A 191 20.92 21.45 -10.21
N THR A 192 20.50 21.90 -11.38
CA THR A 192 19.11 22.30 -11.62
C THR A 192 18.39 21.18 -12.36
N MET A 193 17.27 20.75 -11.84
CA MET A 193 16.42 19.81 -12.53
C MET A 193 15.65 20.57 -13.63
N LEU A 194 15.86 20.18 -14.87
CA LEU A 194 15.14 20.73 -16.02
C LEU A 194 14.53 19.57 -16.80
N HIS A 195 13.22 19.63 -17.00
CA HIS A 195 12.52 18.66 -17.83
C HIS A 195 12.07 19.31 -19.14
N GLU A 196 12.21 18.57 -20.22
CA GLU A 196 11.73 18.96 -21.54
C GLU A 196 10.57 18.05 -21.96
N SER A 197 9.57 18.63 -22.58
CA SER A 197 8.43 17.90 -23.13
C SER A 197 8.38 18.03 -24.64
N ILE A 198 8.06 16.94 -25.32
CA ILE A 198 7.67 17.01 -26.73
C ILE A 198 6.29 17.65 -26.94
N LYS A 199 5.46 17.72 -25.87
CA LYS A 199 4.12 18.30 -25.88
C LYS A 199 4.13 19.77 -25.48
N THR A 200 4.91 20.57 -26.18
CA THR A 200 5.14 22.00 -25.85
C THR A 200 3.89 22.87 -26.03
N HIS A 201 3.00 22.48 -26.96
CA HIS A 201 1.78 23.20 -27.32
C HIS A 201 0.51 22.68 -26.64
N VAL A 202 0.62 21.64 -25.81
CA VAL A 202 -0.52 21.13 -25.06
C VAL A 202 -0.70 21.98 -23.81
N PRO A 203 -1.89 22.58 -23.58
CA PRO A 203 -2.16 23.35 -22.38
C PRO A 203 -2.05 22.48 -21.14
N ALA A 204 -1.63 23.10 -20.04
CA ALA A 204 -1.47 22.43 -18.75
C ALA A 204 -1.82 23.38 -17.61
N LEU A 205 -2.45 22.86 -16.60
CA LEU A 205 -2.83 23.59 -15.39
C LEU A 205 -2.37 22.78 -14.16
N VAL A 206 -1.76 23.50 -13.21
CA VAL A 206 -1.46 22.98 -11.87
C VAL A 206 -2.10 23.91 -10.86
N GLU A 207 -3.01 23.38 -10.07
CA GLU A 207 -3.72 24.11 -9.02
C GLU A 207 -3.33 23.60 -7.63
N VAL A 208 -3.09 24.50 -6.71
CA VAL A 208 -2.88 24.19 -5.29
C VAL A 208 -4.06 24.72 -4.50
N TRP A 209 -4.80 23.81 -3.90
CA TRP A 209 -5.96 24.17 -3.09
C TRP A 209 -5.57 24.41 -1.64
N PRO A 210 -6.21 25.38 -0.95
CA PRO A 210 -5.94 25.64 0.45
C PRO A 210 -6.32 24.42 1.32
N LEU A 211 -5.58 24.24 2.40
CA LEU A 211 -5.89 23.22 3.39
C LEU A 211 -7.23 23.54 4.08
N ILE A 212 -8.02 22.49 4.29
CA ILE A 212 -9.24 22.57 5.10
C ILE A 212 -8.87 22.16 6.52
N GLY A 213 -8.90 23.13 7.44
CA GLY A 213 -8.67 22.91 8.86
C GLY A 213 -9.87 22.20 9.51
N LYS A 214 -9.62 21.63 10.69
CA LYS A 214 -10.69 21.20 11.60
C LYS A 214 -11.24 22.47 12.22
N ASP A 215 -12.54 22.75 12.00
CA ASP A 215 -13.19 23.82 12.71
C ASP A 215 -13.30 23.41 14.19
N ASP A 216 -13.21 24.36 15.12
CA ASP A 216 -13.45 24.13 16.55
C ASP A 216 -14.95 23.91 16.78
N VAL A 217 -15.47 22.81 16.26
CA VAL A 217 -16.82 22.34 16.57
C VAL A 217 -16.73 21.63 17.91
N ALA A 218 -17.44 22.09 18.90
CA ALA A 218 -17.59 21.39 20.18
C ALA A 218 -18.01 19.93 19.90
N ASP A 219 -17.37 18.99 20.57
CA ASP A 219 -17.79 17.58 20.49
C ASP A 219 -19.29 17.50 20.79
N PRO A 220 -20.07 16.74 20.00
CA PRO A 220 -21.49 16.60 20.26
C PRO A 220 -21.68 16.11 21.71
N GLU A 221 -22.35 16.88 22.53
CA GLU A 221 -22.64 16.54 23.94
C GLU A 221 -23.60 15.34 24.07
N ASP A 222 -24.15 14.85 22.95
CA ASP A 222 -25.10 13.72 22.99
C ASP A 222 -24.32 12.39 23.02
N TRP A 223 -24.24 11.81 24.22
CA TRP A 223 -23.65 10.50 24.48
C TRP A 223 -24.32 9.33 23.70
N ARG A 224 -25.49 9.57 23.08
CA ARG A 224 -26.20 8.59 22.26
C ARG A 224 -25.65 8.47 20.84
N LEU A 225 -24.86 9.45 20.39
CA LEU A 225 -24.22 9.38 19.09
C LEU A 225 -23.08 8.35 19.14
N PRO A 226 -22.96 7.44 18.16
CA PRO A 226 -21.81 6.55 18.06
C PRO A 226 -20.51 7.35 18.03
N LEU A 227 -19.51 6.92 18.80
CA LEU A 227 -18.20 7.58 18.90
C LEU A 227 -17.45 7.67 17.56
N ASP A 228 -17.84 6.86 16.60
CA ASP A 228 -17.29 6.76 15.24
C ASP A 228 -18.20 7.39 14.17
N SER A 229 -19.23 8.15 14.56
CA SER A 229 -20.00 8.93 13.60
C SER A 229 -19.12 10.04 13.01
N VAL A 230 -18.80 9.91 11.71
CA VAL A 230 -18.05 10.95 10.99
C VAL A 230 -19.00 12.14 10.77
N SER A 231 -18.69 13.27 11.41
CA SER A 231 -19.44 14.51 11.19
C SER A 231 -19.31 14.93 9.72
N ARG A 232 -20.41 15.49 9.16
CA ARG A 232 -20.37 16.12 7.83
C ARG A 232 -19.39 17.29 7.75
N ASP A 233 -19.01 17.84 8.90
CA ASP A 233 -18.05 18.95 9.01
C ASP A 233 -16.60 18.47 9.14
N ASP A 234 -16.38 17.13 9.06
CA ASP A 234 -15.01 16.59 9.03
C ASP A 234 -14.25 17.14 7.82
N PRO A 235 -13.01 17.60 8.00
CA PRO A 235 -12.17 18.11 6.91
C PRO A 235 -12.06 17.15 5.72
N SER A 236 -12.05 15.84 5.98
CA SER A 236 -11.98 14.80 4.94
C SER A 236 -13.26 14.78 4.11
N GLU A 237 -14.45 14.88 4.74
CA GLU A 237 -15.74 14.94 4.05
C GLU A 237 -15.88 16.22 3.23
N ARG A 238 -15.51 17.36 3.81
CA ARG A 238 -15.54 18.68 3.12
C ARG A 238 -14.62 18.68 1.90
N MET A 239 -13.40 18.17 2.04
CA MET A 239 -12.44 18.09 0.92
C MET A 239 -12.93 17.11 -0.14
N ALA A 240 -13.42 15.93 0.25
CA ALA A 240 -13.97 14.94 -0.68
C ALA A 240 -15.17 15.51 -1.46
N GLY A 241 -16.06 16.24 -0.78
CA GLY A 241 -17.18 16.93 -1.41
C GLY A 241 -16.76 17.97 -2.44
N LYS A 242 -15.71 18.75 -2.10
CA LYS A 242 -15.13 19.78 -2.99
C LYS A 242 -14.48 19.15 -4.23
N VAL A 243 -13.68 18.09 -4.05
CA VAL A 243 -13.04 17.37 -5.16
C VAL A 243 -14.09 16.76 -6.07
N ALA A 244 -15.10 16.07 -5.49
CA ALA A 244 -16.16 15.44 -6.27
C ALA A 244 -17.02 16.46 -7.04
N ALA A 245 -17.24 17.67 -6.48
CA ALA A 245 -17.91 18.75 -7.18
C ALA A 245 -17.08 19.21 -8.39
N ARG A 246 -15.77 19.44 -8.22
CA ARG A 246 -14.89 19.85 -9.32
C ARG A 246 -14.83 18.78 -10.42
N ILE A 247 -14.79 17.52 -10.04
CA ILE A 247 -14.85 16.40 -11.01
C ILE A 247 -16.18 16.41 -11.78
N ALA A 248 -17.31 16.61 -11.10
CA ALA A 248 -18.60 16.72 -11.77
C ALA A 248 -18.65 17.85 -12.78
N GLU A 249 -18.08 19.01 -12.44
CA GLU A 249 -17.93 20.15 -13.36
C GLU A 249 -17.11 19.77 -14.61
N LEU A 250 -15.95 19.12 -14.41
CA LEU A 250 -15.09 18.68 -15.52
C LEU A 250 -15.79 17.69 -16.47
N LEU A 251 -16.68 16.86 -15.94
CA LEU A 251 -17.44 15.85 -16.70
C LEU A 251 -18.68 16.45 -17.41
N THR A 252 -19.00 17.72 -17.15
CA THR A 252 -20.13 18.38 -17.83
C THR A 252 -19.79 18.63 -19.29
N PRO A 253 -20.66 18.29 -20.26
CA PRO A 253 -20.35 18.48 -21.70
C PRO A 253 -19.95 19.90 -22.07
N ASP A 254 -20.50 20.90 -21.40
CA ASP A 254 -20.27 22.33 -21.67
C ASP A 254 -19.17 22.94 -20.76
N SER A 255 -18.37 22.12 -20.10
CA SER A 255 -17.31 22.61 -19.20
C SER A 255 -16.21 23.42 -19.92
N GLY A 256 -16.08 23.28 -21.23
CA GLY A 256 -14.98 23.83 -22.00
C GLY A 256 -13.64 23.09 -21.79
N GLU A 257 -13.59 22.16 -20.87
CA GLU A 257 -12.40 21.37 -20.58
C GLU A 257 -12.31 20.14 -21.49
N CYS A 258 -11.10 19.84 -21.97
CA CYS A 258 -10.90 18.72 -22.86
C CYS A 258 -9.58 17.97 -22.55
N VAL A 259 -9.58 16.69 -22.89
CA VAL A 259 -8.37 15.86 -22.90
C VAL A 259 -7.85 15.76 -24.33
N VAL A 260 -6.56 16.06 -24.53
CA VAL A 260 -5.91 15.89 -25.82
C VAL A 260 -5.47 14.45 -25.98
N GLY A 261 -6.27 13.68 -26.70
CA GLY A 261 -5.97 12.29 -27.01
C GLY A 261 -5.18 12.13 -28.32
N LYS A 262 -4.91 10.89 -28.73
CA LYS A 262 -4.23 10.56 -30.01
C LYS A 262 -4.98 11.09 -31.25
N ASN A 263 -6.29 11.15 -31.16
CA ASN A 263 -7.20 11.54 -32.28
C ASN A 263 -7.69 12.99 -32.17
N GLY A 264 -7.05 13.80 -31.31
CA GLY A 264 -7.44 15.19 -31.06
C GLY A 264 -8.14 15.42 -29.73
N PRO A 265 -8.64 16.65 -29.48
CA PRO A 265 -9.34 16.98 -28.24
C PRO A 265 -10.67 16.21 -28.14
N ARG A 266 -10.99 15.74 -26.93
CA ARG A 266 -12.30 15.14 -26.60
C ARG A 266 -12.75 15.58 -25.21
N ALA A 267 -14.03 15.42 -24.91
CA ALA A 267 -14.55 15.64 -23.58
C ALA A 267 -13.84 14.77 -22.53
N VAL A 268 -13.79 15.26 -21.31
CA VAL A 268 -13.23 14.54 -20.16
C VAL A 268 -14.14 13.35 -19.82
N ASP A 269 -13.56 12.19 -19.61
CA ASP A 269 -14.24 10.98 -19.16
C ASP A 269 -13.78 10.62 -17.73
N PRO A 270 -14.61 9.99 -16.89
CA PRO A 270 -14.19 9.53 -15.57
C PRO A 270 -12.87 8.73 -15.54
N GLY A 271 -12.62 7.96 -16.59
CA GLY A 271 -11.38 7.20 -16.78
C GLY A 271 -10.11 8.04 -16.99
N ASP A 272 -10.25 9.34 -17.28
CA ASP A 272 -9.12 10.27 -17.44
C ASP A 272 -8.64 10.84 -16.08
N ILE A 273 -9.41 10.62 -15.00
CA ILE A 273 -9.19 11.24 -13.70
C ILE A 273 -8.56 10.24 -12.74
N LEU A 274 -7.40 10.57 -12.19
CA LEU A 274 -6.70 9.76 -11.19
C LEU A 274 -6.59 10.54 -9.88
N ILE A 275 -7.14 9.98 -8.80
CA ILE A 275 -7.03 10.53 -7.45
C ILE A 275 -6.00 9.71 -6.68
N LEU A 276 -4.89 10.34 -6.31
CA LEU A 276 -3.84 9.74 -5.51
C LEU A 276 -3.98 10.13 -4.05
N VAL A 277 -3.93 9.15 -3.16
CA VAL A 277 -3.96 9.34 -1.72
C VAL A 277 -2.74 8.73 -1.06
N ARG A 278 -2.18 9.40 -0.07
CA ARG A 278 -1.00 8.90 0.64
C ARG A 278 -1.28 7.63 1.45
N LYS A 279 -2.49 7.53 2.03
CA LYS A 279 -2.97 6.38 2.79
C LYS A 279 -4.46 6.17 2.54
N ARG A 280 -4.90 4.91 2.54
CA ARG A 280 -6.33 4.60 2.61
C ARG A 280 -6.81 4.87 4.03
N GLY A 281 -7.55 5.92 4.22
CA GLY A 281 -8.06 6.40 5.50
C GLY A 281 -9.40 7.11 5.32
N PRO A 282 -9.86 7.91 6.29
CA PRO A 282 -11.17 8.58 6.25
C PRO A 282 -11.44 9.35 4.96
N PHE A 283 -10.44 10.07 4.45
CA PHE A 283 -10.56 10.79 3.17
C PHE A 283 -10.81 9.86 1.98
N PHE A 284 -10.18 8.69 1.93
CA PHE A 284 -10.39 7.72 0.85
C PHE A 284 -11.84 7.23 0.81
N GLU A 285 -12.38 6.88 1.98
CA GLU A 285 -13.77 6.44 2.10
C GLU A 285 -14.76 7.57 1.78
N ALA A 286 -14.49 8.77 2.29
CA ALA A 286 -15.27 9.98 2.00
C ALA A 286 -15.30 10.28 0.50
N MET A 287 -14.16 10.15 -0.18
CA MET A 287 -14.03 10.39 -1.63
C MET A 287 -14.90 9.43 -2.44
N ILE A 288 -14.85 8.13 -2.11
CA ILE A 288 -15.69 7.12 -2.77
C ILE A 288 -17.17 7.45 -2.57
N ARG A 289 -17.60 7.80 -1.35
CA ARG A 289 -18.99 8.18 -1.06
C ARG A 289 -19.40 9.42 -1.84
N ALA A 290 -18.56 10.45 -1.85
CA ALA A 290 -18.84 11.73 -2.53
C ALA A 290 -18.99 11.58 -4.05
N LEU A 291 -18.17 10.72 -4.68
CA LEU A 291 -18.26 10.41 -6.11
C LEU A 291 -19.51 9.58 -6.43
N LYS A 292 -19.77 8.52 -5.64
CA LYS A 292 -20.99 7.69 -5.81
C LYS A 292 -22.27 8.50 -5.63
N ALA A 293 -22.32 9.41 -4.66
CA ALA A 293 -23.46 10.31 -4.45
C ALA A 293 -23.76 11.22 -5.65
N ARG A 294 -22.79 11.41 -6.55
CA ARG A 294 -22.93 12.17 -7.80
C ARG A 294 -23.04 11.28 -9.03
N ASN A 295 -23.21 9.97 -8.85
CA ASN A 295 -23.25 8.96 -9.92
C ASN A 295 -22.00 8.97 -10.80
N ILE A 296 -20.83 9.35 -10.25
CA ILE A 296 -19.54 9.30 -10.96
C ILE A 296 -18.94 7.90 -10.75
N PRO A 297 -18.66 7.14 -11.83
CA PRO A 297 -18.06 5.82 -11.73
C PRO A 297 -16.67 5.88 -11.08
N VAL A 298 -16.39 4.94 -10.17
CA VAL A 298 -15.10 4.85 -9.47
C VAL A 298 -14.52 3.47 -9.70
N ALA A 299 -13.36 3.39 -10.37
CA ALA A 299 -12.62 2.16 -10.52
C ALA A 299 -11.73 1.90 -9.28
N GLY A 300 -11.55 0.63 -8.94
CA GLY A 300 -10.63 0.23 -7.86
C GLY A 300 -11.15 0.41 -6.43
N ALA A 301 -12.40 0.91 -6.26
CA ALA A 301 -13.07 0.91 -4.97
C ALA A 301 -13.52 -0.50 -4.54
N ASP A 302 -13.58 -1.43 -5.47
CA ASP A 302 -14.26 -2.73 -5.34
C ASP A 302 -13.30 -3.89 -4.98
N ARG A 303 -12.16 -3.62 -4.37
CA ARG A 303 -11.53 -4.66 -3.56
C ARG A 303 -12.30 -4.75 -2.24
N LEU A 304 -13.56 -5.20 -2.38
CA LEU A 304 -14.36 -5.64 -1.24
C LEU A 304 -13.53 -6.75 -0.57
N GLU A 305 -13.04 -6.50 0.64
CA GLU A 305 -12.56 -7.59 1.47
C GLU A 305 -13.81 -8.39 1.86
N VAL A 306 -14.18 -9.33 0.99
CA VAL A 306 -15.42 -10.11 1.09
C VAL A 306 -15.62 -10.64 2.52
N ALA A 307 -14.52 -11.07 3.16
CA ALA A 307 -14.53 -11.56 4.54
C ALA A 307 -14.86 -10.50 5.62
N LYS A 308 -14.78 -9.21 5.31
CA LYS A 308 -15.11 -8.11 6.23
C LYS A 308 -16.54 -7.55 6.00
N HIS A 309 -17.16 -7.94 4.90
CA HIS A 309 -18.50 -7.46 4.60
C HIS A 309 -19.52 -8.06 5.57
N ILE A 310 -20.37 -7.22 6.16
CA ILE A 310 -21.33 -7.65 7.19
C ILE A 310 -22.22 -8.80 6.71
N ALA A 311 -22.75 -8.72 5.51
CA ALA A 311 -23.60 -9.80 4.95
C ALA A 311 -22.86 -11.14 4.81
N VAL A 312 -21.53 -11.10 4.53
CA VAL A 312 -20.72 -12.32 4.48
C VAL A 312 -20.48 -12.87 5.88
N ASN A 313 -20.22 -11.99 6.86
CA ASN A 313 -20.11 -12.38 8.26
C ASN A 313 -21.41 -13.01 8.78
N ASP A 314 -22.56 -12.46 8.43
CA ASP A 314 -23.86 -12.99 8.77
C ASP A 314 -24.07 -14.40 8.19
N LEU A 315 -23.72 -14.61 6.91
CA LEU A 315 -23.78 -15.93 6.28
C LEU A 315 -22.80 -16.93 6.90
N VAL A 316 -21.58 -16.49 7.24
CA VAL A 316 -20.60 -17.32 7.95
C VAL A 316 -21.10 -17.68 9.35
N ALA A 317 -21.69 -16.72 10.07
CA ALA A 317 -22.30 -16.96 11.37
C ALA A 317 -23.45 -17.96 11.26
N LEU A 318 -24.32 -17.83 10.25
CA LEU A 318 -25.40 -18.79 9.96
C LEU A 318 -24.85 -20.21 9.74
N GLY A 319 -23.83 -20.36 8.89
CA GLY A 319 -23.20 -21.66 8.67
C GLY A 319 -22.59 -22.27 9.94
N ARG A 320 -21.98 -21.45 10.79
CA ARG A 320 -21.44 -21.91 12.09
C ARG A 320 -22.55 -22.30 13.06
N ALA A 321 -23.62 -21.54 13.17
CA ALA A 321 -24.76 -21.85 14.01
C ALA A 321 -25.48 -23.14 13.54
N ALA A 322 -25.59 -23.38 12.23
CA ALA A 322 -26.12 -24.61 11.69
C ALA A 322 -25.24 -25.84 12.01
N LEU A 323 -23.90 -25.67 12.05
CA LEU A 323 -22.97 -26.74 12.42
C LEU A 323 -22.90 -26.99 13.92
N LEU A 324 -23.10 -25.96 14.74
CA LEU A 324 -23.04 -26.02 16.20
C LEU A 324 -24.14 -25.14 16.84
N PRO A 325 -25.41 -25.57 16.85
CA PRO A 325 -26.52 -24.79 17.39
C PRO A 325 -26.37 -24.46 18.89
N GLN A 326 -25.56 -25.22 19.61
CA GLN A 326 -25.32 -25.02 21.05
C GLN A 326 -24.34 -23.89 21.35
N ASP A 327 -23.70 -23.29 20.34
CA ASP A 327 -22.87 -22.06 20.52
C ASP A 327 -23.80 -20.85 20.63
N ASP A 328 -24.17 -20.53 21.87
CA ASP A 328 -25.11 -19.46 22.20
C ASP A 328 -24.72 -18.11 21.62
N LEU A 329 -23.41 -17.77 21.59
CA LEU A 329 -22.95 -16.48 21.08
C LEU A 329 -23.12 -16.38 19.56
N THR A 330 -22.72 -17.41 18.85
CA THR A 330 -22.88 -17.47 17.39
C THR A 330 -24.36 -17.50 17.03
N LEU A 331 -25.17 -18.28 17.74
CA LEU A 331 -26.59 -18.33 17.52
C LEU A 331 -27.28 -16.98 17.79
N ALA A 332 -26.98 -16.31 18.91
CA ALA A 332 -27.50 -14.98 19.19
C ALA A 332 -27.12 -13.95 18.12
N THR A 333 -25.90 -14.05 17.59
CA THR A 333 -25.46 -13.21 16.49
C THR A 333 -26.34 -13.40 15.25
N VAL A 334 -26.62 -14.64 14.86
CA VAL A 334 -27.48 -14.96 13.70
C VAL A 334 -28.91 -14.51 13.90
N LEU A 335 -29.44 -14.70 15.09
CA LEU A 335 -30.82 -14.29 15.41
C LEU A 335 -31.02 -12.79 15.21
N LYS A 336 -30.00 -11.97 15.49
CA LYS A 336 -30.03 -10.51 15.27
C LYS A 336 -29.79 -10.09 13.81
N THR A 337 -29.40 -10.99 12.94
CA THR A 337 -29.17 -10.63 11.51
C THR A 337 -30.52 -10.36 10.82
N PRO A 338 -30.53 -9.63 9.71
CA PRO A 338 -31.72 -9.45 8.88
C PRO A 338 -32.36 -10.75 8.37
N LEU A 339 -31.65 -11.87 8.44
CA LEU A 339 -32.12 -13.19 8.02
C LEU A 339 -33.22 -13.72 8.95
N ILE A 340 -33.09 -13.44 10.25
CA ILE A 340 -34.07 -13.86 11.29
C ILE A 340 -34.84 -12.67 11.86
N GLY A 341 -34.12 -11.56 12.11
CA GLY A 341 -34.72 -10.27 12.48
C GLY A 341 -35.19 -10.17 13.94
N PHE A 342 -34.46 -10.80 14.87
CA PHE A 342 -34.68 -10.60 16.29
C PHE A 342 -34.03 -9.29 16.76
N ASP A 343 -34.63 -8.67 17.77
CA ASP A 343 -34.08 -7.53 18.48
C ASP A 343 -33.50 -7.93 19.86
N ASP A 344 -33.07 -6.94 20.63
CA ASP A 344 -32.52 -7.17 21.97
C ASP A 344 -33.59 -7.65 22.95
N ASP A 345 -34.86 -7.20 22.80
CA ASP A 345 -35.95 -7.62 23.62
C ASP A 345 -36.29 -9.10 23.43
N ASP A 346 -36.22 -9.60 22.18
CA ASP A 346 -36.36 -11.03 21.87
C ASP A 346 -35.28 -11.86 22.60
N LEU A 347 -34.02 -11.41 22.56
CA LEU A 347 -32.93 -12.11 23.24
C LEU A 347 -33.03 -12.03 24.76
N ILE A 348 -33.46 -10.89 25.32
CA ILE A 348 -33.71 -10.71 26.75
C ILE A 348 -34.86 -11.62 27.22
N ALA A 349 -35.84 -11.85 26.39
CA ALA A 349 -36.95 -12.76 26.70
C ALA A 349 -36.52 -14.25 26.71
N LEU A 350 -35.55 -14.61 25.88
CA LEU A 350 -35.11 -16.01 25.69
C LEU A 350 -33.93 -16.41 26.58
N ALA A 351 -33.00 -15.49 26.82
CA ALA A 351 -31.69 -15.85 27.41
C ALA A 351 -31.67 -15.96 28.95
N PRO A 352 -32.25 -15.05 29.73
CA PRO A 352 -32.19 -15.11 31.19
C PRO A 352 -32.93 -16.30 31.78
N GLY A 353 -32.35 -16.98 32.76
CA GLY A 353 -32.98 -18.04 33.51
C GLY A 353 -33.25 -19.34 32.76
N ARG A 354 -32.80 -19.49 31.52
CA ARG A 354 -32.94 -20.73 30.75
C ARG A 354 -32.16 -21.89 31.34
N SER A 355 -32.66 -23.08 31.17
CA SER A 355 -31.91 -24.33 31.42
C SER A 355 -31.47 -24.88 30.06
N GLY A 356 -30.15 -24.98 29.86
CA GLY A 356 -29.57 -25.45 28.58
C GLY A 356 -29.16 -24.30 27.64
N SER A 357 -28.98 -24.63 26.36
CA SER A 357 -28.52 -23.71 25.34
C SER A 357 -29.65 -22.72 24.90
N LEU A 358 -29.22 -21.63 24.24
CA LEU A 358 -30.17 -20.71 23.61
C LEU A 358 -31.02 -21.43 22.55
N HIS A 359 -30.48 -22.42 21.86
CA HIS A 359 -31.21 -23.26 20.91
C HIS A 359 -32.31 -24.09 21.59
N ASP A 360 -32.02 -24.67 22.77
CA ASP A 360 -33.06 -25.38 23.56
C ASP A 360 -34.17 -24.44 24.00
N ALA A 361 -33.83 -23.22 24.36
CA ALA A 361 -34.81 -22.19 24.72
C ALA A 361 -35.70 -21.80 23.54
N LEU A 362 -35.16 -21.70 22.32
CA LEU A 362 -35.92 -21.45 21.10
C LEU A 362 -36.93 -22.56 20.80
N ILE A 363 -36.46 -23.82 20.88
CA ILE A 363 -37.30 -24.99 20.60
C ILE A 363 -38.49 -25.08 21.58
N ASN A 364 -38.24 -24.80 22.85
CA ASN A 364 -39.24 -24.92 23.93
C ASN A 364 -40.05 -23.64 24.16
N ALA A 365 -39.80 -22.59 23.39
CA ALA A 365 -40.51 -21.33 23.53
C ALA A 365 -41.98 -21.44 23.17
N PRO A 366 -42.89 -20.76 23.90
CA PRO A 366 -44.31 -20.78 23.60
C PRO A 366 -44.69 -20.06 22.30
N GLN A 367 -43.86 -19.07 21.89
CA GLN A 367 -44.14 -18.27 20.70
C GLN A 367 -43.72 -19.02 19.43
N GLU A 368 -44.62 -19.03 18.44
CA GLU A 368 -44.41 -19.68 17.15
C GLU A 368 -43.19 -19.09 16.40
N ARG A 369 -42.98 -17.76 16.49
CA ARG A 369 -41.82 -17.05 15.88
C ARG A 369 -40.50 -17.64 16.33
N TYR A 370 -40.33 -17.96 17.61
CA TYR A 370 -39.10 -18.50 18.18
C TYR A 370 -38.87 -19.95 17.73
N ARG A 371 -39.94 -20.78 17.70
CA ARG A 371 -39.86 -22.16 17.20
C ARG A 371 -39.57 -22.20 15.70
N ALA A 372 -40.12 -21.25 14.93
CA ALA A 372 -39.84 -21.15 13.51
C ALA A 372 -38.36 -20.80 13.26
N ALA A 373 -37.78 -19.91 14.09
CA ALA A 373 -36.36 -19.63 14.03
C ALA A 373 -35.51 -20.87 14.38
N ALA A 374 -35.89 -21.67 15.38
CA ALA A 374 -35.20 -22.91 15.71
C ALA A 374 -35.18 -23.91 14.55
N ALA A 375 -36.26 -24.01 13.79
CA ALA A 375 -36.38 -24.89 12.63
C ALA A 375 -35.38 -24.57 11.49
N THR A 376 -34.81 -23.37 11.48
CA THR A 376 -33.76 -22.96 10.52
C THR A 376 -32.44 -23.67 10.81
N PHE A 377 -32.23 -24.19 12.03
CA PHE A 377 -30.99 -24.81 12.50
C PHE A 377 -31.17 -26.30 12.78
N ALA A 378 -32.32 -26.89 12.45
CA ALA A 378 -32.59 -28.33 12.54
C ALA A 378 -32.17 -29.07 11.23
#